data_1bb7454c47246da8273a523bd4cf5679
#
_entry.id   1bb7454c47246da8273a523bd4cf5679
#
_cell.length_a   1.000
_cell.length_b   1.000
_cell.length_c   1.000
_cell.angle_alpha   90.00
_cell.angle_beta   90.00
_cell.angle_gamma   90.00
#
_symmetry.space_group_name_H-M   'P 1'
#
loop_
_entity.id
_entity.type
_entity.pdbx_description
1 polymer ?
#
loop_
_entity_poly.entity_id
_entity_poly.type
_entity_poly.pdbx_seq_one_letter_code
_entity_poly.pdbx_strand_id
1 'polypeptide(L)'
;MPLHLTAEDQQLLDGGSGPGAQMAMRIVVRLAEALEAEQLLTISGAHVDSCLYHGPSTLAFAERLLALGASVKVPTTLNVSSLDLLHPDLFTGDPKEAEQSRLLTECYKGLGGQPTWTCAPYQLNERPGFGQHVAWAESNAIVFANSVLGARTDRYGDFIDICAAI
;
A
#
# COMPACT_ATOMS: atom_id res chain seq x y z
N MET A 1 18.85 -9.89 -16.03
CA MET A 1 19.48 -10.84 -15.06
C MET A 1 18.37 -11.47 -14.24
N PRO A 2 18.54 -12.67 -13.64
CA PRO A 2 17.53 -13.18 -12.73
C PRO A 2 17.44 -12.28 -11.48
N LEU A 3 16.22 -12.08 -10.97
CA LEU A 3 15.97 -11.37 -9.72
C LEU A 3 16.69 -12.07 -8.55
N HIS A 4 17.49 -11.32 -7.82
CA HIS A 4 18.16 -11.82 -6.62
C HIS A 4 17.27 -11.61 -5.40
N LEU A 5 16.88 -12.69 -4.73
CA LEU A 5 16.14 -12.68 -3.48
C LEU A 5 17.06 -12.99 -2.31
N THR A 6 16.92 -12.26 -1.21
CA THR A 6 17.59 -12.59 0.06
C THR A 6 16.98 -13.84 0.69
N ALA A 7 17.59 -14.38 1.72
CA ALA A 7 17.03 -15.49 2.48
C ALA A 7 15.68 -15.12 3.14
N GLU A 8 15.54 -13.87 3.57
CA GLU A 8 14.29 -13.35 4.14
C GLU A 8 13.18 -13.24 3.08
N ASP A 9 13.51 -12.70 1.90
CA ASP A 9 12.58 -12.64 0.77
C ASP A 9 12.09 -14.04 0.38
N GLN A 10 13.00 -15.00 0.32
CA GLN A 10 12.67 -16.39 0.00
C GLN A 10 11.78 -17.02 1.08
N GLN A 11 12.06 -16.76 2.37
CA GLN A 11 11.23 -17.21 3.48
C GLN A 11 9.80 -16.67 3.40
N LEU A 12 9.62 -15.38 3.05
CA LEU A 12 8.31 -14.78 2.82
C LEU A 12 7.59 -15.44 1.64
N LEU A 13 8.29 -15.64 0.54
CA LEU A 13 7.77 -16.28 -0.68
C LEU A 13 7.33 -17.72 -0.43
N ASP A 14 8.04 -18.45 0.43
CA ASP A 14 7.73 -19.83 0.83
C ASP A 14 6.62 -19.92 1.90
N GLY A 15 6.15 -18.79 2.42
CA GLY A 15 5.05 -18.72 3.37
C GLY A 15 5.46 -18.78 4.84
N GLY A 16 6.73 -18.57 5.14
CA GLY A 16 7.26 -18.60 6.53
C GLY A 16 6.64 -17.57 7.47
N SER A 17 6.05 -16.50 6.92
CA SER A 17 5.33 -15.47 7.69
C SER A 17 3.80 -15.52 7.49
N GLY A 18 3.29 -16.64 7.01
CA GLY A 18 1.87 -16.88 6.81
C GLY A 18 1.37 -16.58 5.40
N PRO A 19 0.13 -17.02 5.09
CA PRO A 19 -0.40 -16.98 3.72
C PRO A 19 -0.65 -15.56 3.19
N GLY A 20 -0.92 -14.59 4.06
CA GLY A 20 -1.11 -13.19 3.66
C GLY A 20 0.19 -12.55 3.20
N ALA A 21 1.26 -12.69 3.96
CA ALA A 21 2.59 -12.21 3.58
C ALA A 21 3.10 -12.94 2.32
N GLN A 22 2.85 -14.25 2.21
CA GLN A 22 3.19 -15.01 1.02
C GLN A 22 2.49 -14.47 -0.23
N MET A 23 1.19 -14.16 -0.14
CA MET A 23 0.43 -13.59 -1.26
C MET A 23 1.00 -12.23 -1.67
N ALA A 24 1.26 -11.34 -0.71
CA ALA A 24 1.85 -10.04 -0.95
C ALA A 24 3.23 -10.16 -1.62
N MET A 25 4.11 -10.99 -1.07
CA MET A 25 5.46 -11.22 -1.60
C MET A 25 5.44 -11.78 -3.03
N ARG A 26 4.54 -12.70 -3.35
CA ARG A 26 4.37 -13.20 -4.73
C ARG A 26 4.01 -12.10 -5.72
N ILE A 27 3.19 -11.14 -5.32
CA ILE A 27 2.82 -9.99 -6.18
C ILE A 27 4.04 -9.09 -6.40
N VAL A 28 4.78 -8.75 -5.34
CA VAL A 28 6.00 -7.94 -5.41
C VAL A 28 7.05 -8.60 -6.31
N VAL A 29 7.31 -9.89 -6.12
CA VAL A 29 8.28 -10.65 -6.93
C VAL A 29 7.86 -10.69 -8.40
N ARG A 30 6.57 -10.94 -8.71
CA ARG A 30 6.09 -10.94 -10.09
C ARG A 30 6.23 -9.58 -10.78
N LEU A 31 6.00 -8.49 -10.03
CA LEU A 31 6.25 -7.17 -10.57
C LEU A 31 7.75 -6.93 -10.81
N ALA A 32 8.60 -7.28 -9.84
CA ALA A 32 10.05 -7.14 -9.98
C ALA A 32 10.59 -7.92 -11.18
N GLU A 33 10.12 -9.16 -11.41
CA GLU A 33 10.45 -9.96 -12.58
C GLU A 33 10.00 -9.28 -13.89
N ALA A 34 8.77 -8.74 -13.92
CA ALA A 34 8.22 -8.06 -15.09
C ALA A 34 8.97 -6.74 -15.44
N LEU A 35 9.53 -6.09 -14.42
CA LEU A 35 10.34 -4.88 -14.57
C LEU A 35 11.84 -5.17 -14.75
N GLU A 36 12.23 -6.45 -14.84
CA GLU A 36 13.62 -6.89 -14.95
C GLU A 36 14.52 -6.35 -13.82
N ALA A 37 13.93 -6.21 -12.60
CA ALA A 37 14.66 -5.73 -11.44
C ALA A 37 15.74 -6.73 -11.02
N GLU A 38 16.88 -6.22 -10.55
CA GLU A 38 17.99 -7.05 -10.09
C GLU A 38 17.81 -7.57 -8.66
N GLN A 39 17.11 -6.79 -7.82
CA GLN A 39 16.88 -7.11 -6.40
C GLN A 39 15.63 -6.38 -5.86
N LEU A 40 15.13 -6.83 -4.73
CA LEU A 40 14.16 -6.09 -3.93
C LEU A 40 14.89 -5.16 -2.95
N LEU A 41 14.24 -4.06 -2.58
CA LEU A 41 14.78 -3.08 -1.64
C LEU A 41 13.86 -2.97 -0.43
N THR A 42 14.44 -2.97 0.76
CA THR A 42 13.70 -2.75 2.00
C THR A 42 13.16 -1.32 2.04
N ILE A 43 11.88 -1.17 2.37
CA ILE A 43 11.24 0.14 2.55
C ILE A 43 11.14 0.51 4.02
N SER A 44 11.18 1.83 4.31
CA SER A 44 11.02 2.37 5.66
C SER A 44 9.60 2.82 5.99
N GLY A 45 8.70 2.82 5.01
CA GLY A 45 7.30 3.21 5.17
C GLY A 45 6.52 3.12 3.87
N ALA A 46 5.20 3.17 3.97
CA ALA A 46 4.30 3.12 2.82
C ALA A 46 3.18 4.16 2.93
N HIS A 47 2.63 4.53 1.78
CA HIS A 47 1.42 5.33 1.67
C HIS A 47 0.50 4.69 0.66
N VAL A 48 -0.65 4.19 1.13
CA VAL A 48 -1.53 3.32 0.36
C VAL A 48 -2.59 4.14 -0.36
N ASP A 49 -2.62 4.04 -1.69
CA ASP A 49 -3.61 4.69 -2.56
C ASP A 49 -4.82 3.77 -2.84
N SER A 50 -4.64 2.46 -2.80
CA SER A 50 -5.69 1.47 -3.06
C SER A 50 -6.84 1.43 -2.03
N CYS A 51 -6.79 2.24 -0.98
CA CYS A 51 -7.93 2.44 -0.07
C CYS A 51 -9.07 3.27 -0.69
N LEU A 52 -8.87 3.84 -1.87
CA LEU A 52 -9.93 4.46 -2.66
C LEU A 52 -10.73 3.38 -3.40
N TYR A 53 -12.05 3.38 -3.24
CA TYR A 53 -12.89 2.36 -3.85
C TYR A 53 -13.07 2.60 -5.36
N HIS A 54 -12.54 1.69 -6.17
CA HIS A 54 -12.62 1.70 -7.64
C HIS A 54 -13.44 0.53 -8.19
N GLY A 55 -14.22 -0.12 -7.34
CA GLY A 55 -15.06 -1.25 -7.73
C GLY A 55 -14.80 -2.52 -6.92
N PRO A 56 -15.54 -3.60 -7.21
CA PRO A 56 -15.54 -4.82 -6.38
C PRO A 56 -14.16 -5.49 -6.22
N SER A 57 -13.28 -5.35 -7.21
CA SER A 57 -11.94 -5.97 -7.17
C SER A 57 -11.04 -5.37 -6.08
N THR A 58 -11.17 -4.06 -5.80
CA THR A 58 -10.39 -3.40 -4.74
C THR A 58 -10.77 -3.94 -3.37
N LEU A 59 -12.08 -4.07 -3.10
CA LEU A 59 -12.58 -4.62 -1.86
C LEU A 59 -12.20 -6.11 -1.71
N ALA A 60 -12.47 -6.93 -2.73
CA ALA A 60 -12.16 -8.35 -2.70
C ALA A 60 -10.66 -8.63 -2.45
N PHE A 61 -9.78 -7.79 -2.98
CA PHE A 61 -8.34 -7.88 -2.73
C PHE A 61 -7.99 -7.60 -1.26
N ALA A 62 -8.50 -6.50 -0.71
CA ALA A 62 -8.24 -6.13 0.68
C ALA A 62 -8.84 -7.16 1.67
N GLU A 63 -10.07 -7.62 1.44
CA GLU A 63 -10.71 -8.70 2.21
C GLU A 63 -9.87 -9.99 2.16
N ARG A 64 -9.33 -10.33 0.99
CA ARG A 64 -8.51 -11.52 0.84
C ARG A 64 -7.22 -11.43 1.63
N LEU A 65 -6.50 -10.29 1.59
CA LEU A 65 -5.30 -10.08 2.40
C LEU A 65 -5.61 -10.20 3.90
N LEU A 66 -6.68 -9.53 4.34
CA LEU A 66 -7.12 -9.56 5.74
C LEU A 66 -7.50 -10.98 6.19
N ALA A 67 -8.29 -11.71 5.38
CA ALA A 67 -8.69 -13.08 5.67
C ALA A 67 -7.50 -14.07 5.72
N LEU A 68 -6.42 -13.77 5.01
CA LEU A 68 -5.17 -14.52 5.05
C LEU A 68 -4.24 -14.11 6.21
N GLY A 69 -4.69 -13.20 7.10
CA GLY A 69 -3.93 -12.75 8.25
C GLY A 69 -2.75 -11.84 7.91
N ALA A 70 -2.80 -11.14 6.78
CA ALA A 70 -1.80 -10.14 6.43
C ALA A 70 -1.80 -8.97 7.43
N SER A 71 -0.65 -8.38 7.65
CA SER A 71 -0.49 -7.14 8.42
C SER A 71 0.74 -6.38 7.96
N VAL A 72 0.64 -5.05 7.93
CA VAL A 72 1.77 -4.20 7.58
C VAL A 72 2.90 -4.30 8.62
N LYS A 73 4.14 -4.21 8.15
CA LYS A 73 5.38 -4.32 8.96
C LYS A 73 6.12 -3.00 9.08
N VAL A 74 5.76 -2.02 8.28
CA VAL A 74 6.32 -0.68 8.30
C VAL A 74 5.22 0.35 8.56
N PRO A 75 5.53 1.56 9.05
CA PRO A 75 4.57 2.65 9.15
C PRO A 75 3.86 2.86 7.82
N THR A 76 2.53 2.72 7.81
CA THR A 76 1.73 2.74 6.60
C THR A 76 0.56 3.68 6.77
N THR A 77 0.52 4.76 5.99
CA THR A 77 -0.56 5.75 5.99
C THR A 77 -1.54 5.49 4.85
N LEU A 78 -2.80 5.87 5.08
CA LEU A 78 -3.87 5.69 4.09
C LEU A 78 -4.19 7.02 3.40
N ASN A 79 -4.35 6.96 2.09
CA ASN A 79 -4.83 8.07 1.28
C ASN A 79 -6.32 8.36 1.56
N VAL A 80 -6.90 9.34 0.87
CA VAL A 80 -8.30 9.73 1.05
C VAL A 80 -9.26 8.57 0.78
N SER A 81 -10.39 8.59 1.46
CA SER A 81 -11.50 7.71 1.16
C SER A 81 -12.35 8.26 0.01
N SER A 82 -13.16 7.40 -0.63
CA SER A 82 -14.21 7.82 -1.56
C SER A 82 -15.40 8.49 -0.87
N LEU A 83 -15.34 8.68 0.45
CA LEU A 83 -16.42 9.19 1.29
C LEU A 83 -16.05 10.52 1.91
N ASP A 84 -17.02 11.43 2.04
CA ASP A 84 -16.90 12.54 2.97
C ASP A 84 -17.14 12.01 4.40
N LEU A 85 -16.05 11.87 5.16
CA LEU A 85 -16.09 11.36 6.52
C LEU A 85 -16.53 12.43 7.55
N LEU A 86 -16.45 13.69 7.17
CA LEU A 86 -16.83 14.83 8.02
C LEU A 86 -18.29 15.21 7.83
N HIS A 87 -18.79 15.11 6.62
CA HIS A 87 -20.16 15.53 6.23
C HIS A 87 -20.85 14.42 5.45
N PRO A 88 -21.14 13.26 6.06
CA PRO A 88 -21.71 12.11 5.37
C PRO A 88 -23.08 12.40 4.73
N ASP A 89 -23.82 13.38 5.28
CA ASP A 89 -25.12 13.78 4.75
C ASP A 89 -25.02 14.53 3.42
N LEU A 90 -23.85 15.01 3.03
CA LEU A 90 -23.60 15.66 1.75
C LEU A 90 -23.28 14.67 0.63
N PHE A 91 -23.14 13.39 0.95
CA PHE A 91 -22.86 12.37 -0.05
C PHE A 91 -24.06 12.18 -0.97
N THR A 92 -23.82 12.39 -2.27
CA THR A 92 -24.86 12.30 -3.34
C THR A 92 -24.66 11.10 -4.27
N GLY A 93 -23.67 10.25 -3.99
CA GLY A 93 -23.36 9.06 -4.79
C GLY A 93 -24.27 7.87 -4.48
N ASP A 94 -23.94 6.72 -5.07
CA ASP A 94 -24.67 5.47 -4.84
C ASP A 94 -24.44 4.99 -3.39
N PRO A 95 -25.50 4.79 -2.59
CA PRO A 95 -25.39 4.27 -1.24
C PRO A 95 -24.70 2.90 -1.15
N LYS A 96 -24.81 2.07 -2.18
CA LYS A 96 -24.16 0.77 -2.26
C LYS A 96 -22.65 0.93 -2.40
N GLU A 97 -22.19 1.85 -3.24
CA GLU A 97 -20.77 2.16 -3.37
C GLU A 97 -20.20 2.77 -2.08
N ALA A 98 -20.98 3.62 -1.41
CA ALA A 98 -20.61 4.15 -0.11
C ALA A 98 -20.39 3.05 0.93
N GLU A 99 -21.25 2.03 0.97
CA GLU A 99 -21.08 0.90 1.89
C GLU A 99 -19.86 0.07 1.54
N GLN A 100 -19.62 -0.22 0.25
CA GLN A 100 -18.41 -0.94 -0.19
C GLN A 100 -17.13 -0.15 0.15
N SER A 101 -17.16 1.16 0.02
CA SER A 101 -16.06 2.05 0.40
C SER A 101 -15.77 2.02 1.92
N ARG A 102 -16.83 1.96 2.76
CA ARG A 102 -16.65 1.77 4.22
C ARG A 102 -16.01 0.44 4.55
N LEU A 103 -16.46 -0.65 3.92
CA LEU A 103 -15.88 -1.99 4.10
C LEU A 103 -14.41 -2.01 3.70
N LEU A 104 -14.07 -1.40 2.57
CA LEU A 104 -12.68 -1.28 2.11
C LEU A 104 -11.81 -0.54 3.12
N THR A 105 -12.30 0.57 3.65
CA THR A 105 -11.65 1.36 4.70
C THR A 105 -11.35 0.50 5.94
N GLU A 106 -12.33 -0.27 6.41
CA GLU A 106 -12.15 -1.13 7.57
C GLU A 106 -11.16 -2.27 7.29
N CYS A 107 -11.11 -2.82 6.08
CA CYS A 107 -10.09 -3.79 5.68
C CYS A 107 -8.67 -3.21 5.81
N TYR A 108 -8.42 -2.03 5.27
CA TYR A 108 -7.08 -1.41 5.34
C TYR A 108 -6.68 -1.02 6.77
N LYS A 109 -7.62 -0.58 7.60
CA LYS A 109 -7.39 -0.39 9.04
C LYS A 109 -7.07 -1.72 9.73
N GLY A 110 -7.79 -2.78 9.38
CA GLY A 110 -7.56 -4.14 9.91
C GLY A 110 -6.20 -4.71 9.51
N LEU A 111 -5.66 -4.35 8.35
CA LEU A 111 -4.30 -4.67 7.94
C LEU A 111 -3.22 -3.87 8.69
N GLY A 112 -3.60 -2.85 9.47
CA GLY A 112 -2.70 -2.01 10.25
C GLY A 112 -2.40 -0.63 9.64
N GLY A 113 -3.10 -0.25 8.56
CA GLY A 113 -2.99 1.06 7.96
C GLY A 113 -3.48 2.19 8.88
N GLN A 114 -2.73 3.27 8.97
CA GLN A 114 -3.08 4.46 9.76
C GLN A 114 -4.02 5.35 8.94
N PRO A 115 -5.23 5.66 9.44
CA PRO A 115 -6.25 6.42 8.73
C PRO A 115 -5.94 7.93 8.71
N THR A 116 -4.93 8.32 7.96
CA THR A 116 -4.50 9.72 7.84
C THR A 116 -5.31 10.53 6.83
N TRP A 117 -5.99 9.86 5.91
CA TRP A 117 -6.91 10.41 4.91
C TRP A 117 -6.35 11.63 4.17
N THR A 118 -5.10 11.54 3.73
CA THR A 118 -4.42 12.62 3.03
C THR A 118 -3.73 12.13 1.77
N CYS A 119 -3.80 12.90 0.69
CA CYS A 119 -2.96 12.71 -0.50
C CYS A 119 -1.55 13.29 -0.33
N ALA A 120 -1.25 13.89 0.82
CA ALA A 120 0.01 14.58 1.08
C ALA A 120 0.74 14.02 2.32
N PRO A 121 1.16 12.73 2.29
CA PRO A 121 1.82 12.09 3.45
C PRO A 121 3.10 12.83 3.87
N TYR A 122 3.72 13.56 2.97
CA TYR A 122 4.90 14.39 3.24
C TYR A 122 4.61 15.62 4.13
N GLN A 123 3.35 15.94 4.40
CA GLN A 123 2.95 16.96 5.36
C GLN A 123 2.79 16.42 6.78
N LEU A 124 2.79 15.09 6.94
CA LEU A 124 2.74 14.45 8.26
C LEU A 124 4.09 14.57 8.98
N ASN A 125 4.09 14.30 10.28
CA ASN A 125 5.30 14.39 11.10
C ASN A 125 6.34 13.33 10.71
N GLU A 126 5.90 12.15 10.31
CA GLU A 126 6.77 11.05 9.89
C GLU A 126 7.05 11.16 8.38
N ARG A 127 8.26 11.59 8.05
CA ARG A 127 8.73 11.71 6.66
C ARG A 127 9.94 10.84 6.45
N PRO A 128 10.11 10.24 5.26
CA PRO A 128 11.34 9.54 4.94
C PRO A 128 12.51 10.52 4.89
N GLY A 129 13.64 10.06 5.37
CA GLY A 129 14.91 10.78 5.24
C GLY A 129 15.54 10.63 3.86
N PHE A 130 16.60 11.42 3.63
CA PHE A 130 17.38 11.35 2.40
C PHE A 130 17.89 9.92 2.14
N GLY A 131 17.71 9.43 0.91
CA GLY A 131 18.14 8.09 0.47
C GLY A 131 17.28 6.92 0.96
N GLN A 132 16.30 7.13 1.84
CA GLN A 132 15.41 6.07 2.27
C GLN A 132 14.46 5.64 1.14
N HIS A 133 14.18 4.35 1.05
CA HIS A 133 13.18 3.80 0.14
C HIS A 133 11.82 3.74 0.84
N VAL A 134 10.77 4.14 0.11
CA VAL A 134 9.37 4.09 0.56
C VAL A 134 8.49 3.57 -0.57
N ALA A 135 7.34 2.99 -0.23
CA ALA A 135 6.31 2.60 -1.18
C ALA A 135 5.18 3.63 -1.15
N TRP A 136 5.33 4.70 -1.93
CA TRP A 136 4.36 5.78 -2.04
C TRP A 136 3.79 5.81 -3.45
N ALA A 137 2.49 5.52 -3.63
CA ALA A 137 1.84 5.43 -4.94
C ALA A 137 1.19 6.73 -5.41
N GLU A 138 0.81 7.64 -4.50
CA GLU A 138 0.20 8.92 -4.86
C GLU A 138 1.16 9.82 -5.65
N SER A 139 0.73 10.33 -6.80
CA SER A 139 1.60 11.01 -7.79
C SER A 139 2.35 12.23 -7.24
N ASN A 140 1.67 13.11 -6.50
CA ASN A 140 2.29 14.27 -5.86
C ASN A 140 3.26 13.86 -4.74
N ALA A 141 2.96 12.77 -4.02
CA ALA A 141 3.81 12.25 -2.96
C ALA A 141 5.11 11.69 -3.53
N ILE A 142 5.06 10.98 -4.65
CA ILE A 142 6.23 10.48 -5.38
C ILE A 142 7.15 11.62 -5.79
N VAL A 143 6.57 12.67 -6.41
CA VAL A 143 7.35 13.84 -6.83
C VAL A 143 8.01 14.51 -5.63
N PHE A 144 7.28 14.71 -4.55
CA PHE A 144 7.82 15.34 -3.33
C PHE A 144 8.91 14.49 -2.68
N ALA A 145 8.69 13.18 -2.54
CA ALA A 145 9.67 12.26 -1.97
C ALA A 145 11.00 12.30 -2.74
N ASN A 146 10.94 12.14 -4.06
CA ASN A 146 12.15 12.07 -4.89
C ASN A 146 12.83 13.43 -5.07
N SER A 147 12.05 14.52 -5.27
CA SER A 147 12.60 15.82 -5.68
C SER A 147 12.87 16.78 -4.52
N VAL A 148 12.18 16.63 -3.40
CA VAL A 148 12.30 17.53 -2.25
C VAL A 148 12.97 16.84 -1.07
N LEU A 149 12.52 15.66 -0.69
CA LEU A 149 13.10 14.93 0.45
C LEU A 149 14.38 14.16 0.07
N GLY A 150 14.57 13.89 -1.22
CA GLY A 150 15.66 13.00 -1.68
C GLY A 150 15.50 11.55 -1.23
N ALA A 151 14.30 11.15 -0.84
CA ALA A 151 13.92 9.76 -0.65
C ALA A 151 13.79 9.05 -2.00
N ARG A 152 13.49 7.78 -2.01
CA ARG A 152 13.39 6.96 -3.21
C ARG A 152 12.05 6.23 -3.24
N THR A 153 11.29 6.44 -4.27
CA THR A 153 10.05 5.71 -4.58
C THR A 153 9.81 5.73 -6.08
N ASP A 154 9.01 4.79 -6.57
CA ASP A 154 8.55 4.79 -7.95
C ASP A 154 7.02 4.67 -7.96
N ARG A 155 6.41 4.94 -9.12
CA ARG A 155 4.98 4.75 -9.29
C ARG A 155 4.68 3.36 -9.81
N TYR A 156 4.14 2.56 -8.93
CA TYR A 156 3.62 1.23 -9.26
C TYR A 156 2.07 1.26 -9.33
N GLY A 157 1.45 0.13 -9.65
CA GLY A 157 0.00 -0.02 -9.52
C GLY A 157 -0.43 0.02 -8.05
N ASP A 158 -1.64 0.48 -7.80
CA ASP A 158 -2.17 0.84 -6.46
C ASP A 158 -2.19 -0.28 -5.41
N PHE A 159 -2.00 -1.54 -5.83
CA PHE A 159 -1.93 -2.68 -4.90
C PHE A 159 -0.49 -3.02 -4.46
N ILE A 160 0.52 -2.40 -5.05
CA ILE A 160 1.92 -2.75 -4.79
C ILE A 160 2.41 -2.13 -3.48
N ASP A 161 2.00 -0.92 -3.16
CA ASP A 161 2.36 -0.22 -1.93
C ASP A 161 1.94 -1.01 -0.68
N ILE A 162 0.70 -1.51 -0.64
CA ILE A 162 0.24 -2.35 0.49
C ILE A 162 0.96 -3.71 0.50
N CYS A 163 1.24 -4.32 -0.66
CA CYS A 163 1.99 -5.57 -0.72
C CYS A 163 3.44 -5.40 -0.25
N ALA A 164 4.06 -4.27 -0.59
CA ALA A 164 5.41 -3.95 -0.14
C ALA A 164 5.48 -3.60 1.36
N ALA A 165 4.36 -3.18 1.96
CA ALA A 165 4.27 -2.86 3.39
C ALA A 165 4.04 -4.09 4.27
N ILE A 166 3.49 -5.19 3.73
CA ILE A 166 3.18 -6.46 4.42
C ILE A 166 4.45 -7.31 4.55
#